data_16db826d1dee4ee3481eaa8399e7e546
#
_entry.id   16db826d1dee4ee3481eaa8399e7e546
#
_cell.length_a   1.000
_cell.length_b   1.000
_cell.length_c   1.000
_cell.angle_alpha   90.00
_cell.angle_beta   90.00
_cell.angle_gamma   90.00
#
_symmetry.space_group_name_H-M   'P 1'
#
loop_
_entity.id
_entity.type
_entity.pdbx_description
1 polymer ?
#
loop_
_entity_poly.entity_id
_entity_poly.type
_entity_poly.pdbx_seq_one_letter_code
_entity_poly.pdbx_strand_id
1 'polypeptide(L)'
;MARTGKFSHSADGSEPAARAKRFGYEYCTVSENIAYVFSSEGTDTAELARRVVEGWQRSPSHRKNMVDPNVTETAVAIARSPRTDYYYAVQLFGKPKSQMVEFKVANRTGVGVEYTLDRQIFQLPARATITHQVCKQPVVQFHGKTLQPASGQQLVIVNDQNGMQVQVQ
;
A
#
# COMPACT_ATOMS: atom_id res chain seq x y z
N MET A 1 10.54 -17.01 -12.52
CA MET A 1 12.00 -16.82 -12.59
C MET A 1 12.73 -18.16 -12.62
N ALA A 2 12.75 -18.99 -11.58
CA ALA A 2 13.56 -20.21 -11.53
C ALA A 2 13.33 -21.18 -12.71
N ARG A 3 12.10 -21.36 -13.18
CA ARG A 3 11.76 -22.23 -14.33
C ARG A 3 12.07 -21.60 -15.69
N THR A 4 11.90 -20.28 -15.81
CA THR A 4 12.02 -19.55 -17.10
C THR A 4 13.40 -18.98 -17.36
N GLY A 5 14.24 -18.85 -16.32
CA GLY A 5 15.51 -18.13 -16.37
C GLY A 5 15.38 -16.61 -16.52
N LYS A 6 14.15 -16.06 -16.57
CA LYS A 6 13.93 -14.62 -16.70
C LYS A 6 13.90 -13.97 -15.34
N PHE A 7 14.76 -12.98 -15.11
CA PHE A 7 14.74 -12.14 -13.91
C PHE A 7 13.86 -10.92 -14.16
N SER A 8 12.61 -11.00 -13.73
CA SER A 8 11.60 -9.94 -13.94
C SER A 8 10.44 -10.12 -12.97
N HIS A 9 9.80 -9.03 -12.59
CA HIS A 9 8.53 -9.03 -11.84
C HIS A 9 7.40 -9.73 -12.59
N SER A 10 7.47 -9.76 -13.92
CA SER A 10 6.48 -10.42 -14.80
C SER A 10 7.05 -11.67 -15.50
N ALA A 11 7.97 -12.40 -14.85
CA ALA A 11 8.64 -13.58 -15.43
C ALA A 11 7.68 -14.72 -15.84
N ASP A 12 6.48 -14.77 -15.32
CA ASP A 12 5.40 -15.72 -15.65
C ASP A 12 4.31 -15.12 -16.56
N GLY A 13 4.53 -13.90 -17.07
CA GLY A 13 3.57 -13.18 -17.90
C GLY A 13 2.54 -12.36 -17.11
N SER A 14 2.64 -12.31 -15.77
CA SER A 14 1.71 -11.55 -14.91
C SER A 14 2.43 -10.68 -13.89
N GLU A 15 1.87 -9.50 -13.63
CA GLU A 15 2.36 -8.57 -12.62
C GLU A 15 2.11 -9.09 -11.19
N PRO A 16 2.88 -8.66 -10.17
CA PRO A 16 2.74 -9.10 -8.78
C PRO A 16 1.31 -8.98 -8.23
N ALA A 17 0.65 -7.87 -8.48
CA ALA A 17 -0.71 -7.62 -8.04
C ALA A 17 -1.73 -8.58 -8.69
N ALA A 18 -1.56 -8.87 -9.99
CA ALA A 18 -2.40 -9.84 -10.71
C ALA A 18 -2.20 -11.27 -10.17
N ARG A 19 -0.96 -11.64 -9.81
CA ARG A 19 -0.68 -12.93 -9.15
C ARG A 19 -1.35 -13.02 -7.80
N ALA A 20 -1.21 -12.00 -6.95
CA ALA A 20 -1.84 -11.94 -5.64
C ALA A 20 -3.36 -12.15 -5.75
N LYS A 21 -4.02 -11.41 -6.64
CA LYS A 21 -5.47 -11.54 -6.89
C LYS A 21 -5.86 -12.95 -7.38
N ARG A 22 -5.09 -13.55 -8.28
CA ARG A 22 -5.33 -14.90 -8.82
C ARG A 22 -5.32 -15.96 -7.71
N PHE A 23 -4.54 -15.75 -6.65
CA PHE A 23 -4.48 -16.61 -5.47
C PHE A 23 -5.41 -16.17 -4.35
N GLY A 24 -6.41 -15.32 -4.64
CA GLY A 24 -7.45 -14.93 -3.68
C GLY A 24 -7.05 -13.81 -2.73
N TYR A 25 -5.90 -13.16 -2.92
CA TYR A 25 -5.51 -12.03 -2.08
C TYR A 25 -6.21 -10.75 -2.56
N GLU A 26 -7.29 -10.38 -1.88
CA GLU A 26 -7.97 -9.10 -2.07
C GLU A 26 -7.16 -8.01 -1.36
N TYR A 27 -6.59 -7.09 -2.13
CA TYR A 27 -5.60 -6.14 -1.63
C TYR A 27 -6.01 -4.68 -1.82
N CYS A 28 -5.48 -3.85 -0.97
CA CYS A 28 -5.33 -2.41 -1.13
C CYS A 28 -4.03 -2.05 -1.86
N THR A 29 -2.96 -2.68 -1.45
CA THR A 29 -1.60 -2.44 -1.97
C THR A 29 -0.87 -3.77 -2.12
N VAL A 30 -0.09 -3.89 -3.19
CA VAL A 30 0.89 -4.97 -3.39
C VAL A 30 2.16 -4.36 -3.96
N SER A 31 3.31 -4.70 -3.38
CA SER A 31 4.63 -4.43 -3.96
C SER A 31 5.53 -5.66 -3.85
N GLU A 32 6.62 -5.69 -4.61
CA GLU A 32 7.48 -6.85 -4.71
C GLU A 32 8.95 -6.45 -4.75
N ASN A 33 9.77 -7.16 -3.99
CA ASN A 33 11.21 -7.20 -4.15
C ASN A 33 11.61 -8.53 -4.77
N ILE A 34 12.52 -8.51 -5.74
CA ILE A 34 13.12 -9.71 -6.32
C ILE A 34 14.63 -9.64 -6.23
N ALA A 35 15.27 -10.80 -6.06
CA ALA A 35 16.70 -10.93 -6.08
C ALA A 35 17.11 -12.27 -6.71
N TYR A 36 18.36 -12.38 -7.10
CA TYR A 36 18.99 -13.66 -7.42
C TYR A 36 20.38 -13.76 -6.78
N VAL A 37 20.79 -14.98 -6.50
CA VAL A 37 22.13 -15.31 -6.00
C VAL A 37 22.65 -16.47 -6.83
N PHE A 38 23.90 -16.36 -7.30
CA PHE A 38 24.62 -17.45 -7.95
C PHE A 38 25.46 -18.20 -6.91
N SER A 39 25.41 -19.54 -6.93
CA SER A 39 26.26 -20.38 -6.11
C SER A 39 26.38 -21.77 -6.73
N SER A 40 27.54 -22.06 -7.34
CA SER A 40 27.86 -23.36 -7.98
C SER A 40 28.02 -24.49 -6.96
N GLU A 41 28.53 -24.18 -5.78
CA GLU A 41 28.72 -25.14 -4.68
C GLU A 41 27.49 -25.35 -3.82
N GLY A 42 26.38 -24.65 -4.14
CA GLY A 42 25.22 -24.56 -3.30
C GLY A 42 25.40 -23.48 -2.23
N THR A 43 24.39 -23.30 -1.42
CA THR A 43 24.39 -22.39 -0.29
C THR A 43 23.36 -22.85 0.73
N ASP A 44 23.64 -22.66 2.00
CA ASP A 44 22.63 -22.90 3.03
C ASP A 44 21.56 -21.78 3.03
N THR A 45 20.42 -22.08 3.62
CA THR A 45 19.27 -21.16 3.62
C THR A 45 19.55 -19.87 4.39
N ALA A 46 20.32 -19.93 5.47
CA ALA A 46 20.60 -18.77 6.31
C ALA A 46 21.54 -17.78 5.58
N GLU A 47 22.59 -18.30 4.95
CA GLU A 47 23.51 -17.49 4.15
C GLU A 47 22.80 -16.86 2.94
N LEU A 48 21.96 -17.64 2.26
CA LEU A 48 21.17 -17.14 1.14
C LEU A 48 20.22 -16.02 1.57
N ALA A 49 19.50 -16.22 2.68
CA ALA A 49 18.59 -15.23 3.23
C ALA A 49 19.35 -13.93 3.63
N ARG A 50 20.50 -14.08 4.30
CA ARG A 50 21.36 -12.96 4.67
C ARG A 50 21.77 -12.13 3.44
N ARG A 51 22.30 -12.76 2.41
CA ARG A 51 22.75 -12.10 1.16
C ARG A 51 21.62 -11.35 0.47
N VAL A 52 20.45 -11.98 0.38
CA VAL A 52 19.27 -11.40 -0.28
C VAL A 52 18.77 -10.20 0.51
N VAL A 53 18.58 -10.33 1.82
CA VAL A 53 18.06 -9.26 2.68
C VAL A 53 19.02 -8.06 2.71
N GLU A 54 20.33 -8.30 2.87
CA GLU A 54 21.32 -7.22 2.82
C GLU A 54 21.32 -6.51 1.45
N GLY A 55 21.17 -7.26 0.35
CA GLY A 55 21.06 -6.69 -0.99
C GLY A 55 19.86 -5.77 -1.11
N TRP A 56 18.68 -6.20 -0.64
CA TRP A 56 17.48 -5.37 -0.63
C TRP A 56 17.61 -4.15 0.29
N GLN A 57 18.20 -4.30 1.48
CA GLN A 57 18.42 -3.18 2.40
C GLN A 57 19.34 -2.09 1.85
N ARG A 58 20.36 -2.47 1.07
CA ARG A 58 21.32 -1.54 0.44
C ARG A 58 20.76 -0.87 -0.83
N SER A 59 19.71 -1.42 -1.42
CA SER A 59 19.04 -0.86 -2.60
C SER A 59 17.94 0.11 -2.20
N PRO A 60 18.00 1.41 -2.57
CA PRO A 60 16.99 2.39 -2.17
C PRO A 60 15.57 2.01 -2.60
N SER A 61 15.38 1.45 -3.79
CA SER A 61 14.08 1.02 -4.30
C SER A 61 13.51 -0.16 -3.53
N HIS A 62 14.31 -1.19 -3.28
CA HIS A 62 13.88 -2.36 -2.50
C HIS A 62 13.64 -1.99 -1.03
N ARG A 63 14.54 -1.21 -0.45
CA ARG A 63 14.40 -0.72 0.93
C ARG A 63 13.11 0.09 1.12
N LYS A 64 12.72 0.90 0.13
CA LYS A 64 11.46 1.64 0.16
C LYS A 64 10.26 0.72 0.38
N ASN A 65 10.19 -0.42 -0.32
CA ASN A 65 9.13 -1.42 -0.12
C ASN A 65 9.18 -2.03 1.29
N MET A 66 10.39 -2.30 1.81
CA MET A 66 10.57 -2.94 3.13
C MET A 66 10.13 -2.04 4.30
N VAL A 67 10.19 -0.72 4.13
CA VAL A 67 9.85 0.25 5.18
C VAL A 67 8.59 1.05 4.86
N ASP A 68 7.79 0.62 3.88
CA ASP A 68 6.55 1.30 3.53
C ASP A 68 5.53 1.17 4.68
N PRO A 69 5.11 2.29 5.31
CA PRO A 69 4.16 2.24 6.43
C PRO A 69 2.75 1.82 6.01
N ASN A 70 2.48 1.73 4.71
CA ASN A 70 1.17 1.34 4.19
C ASN A 70 1.05 -0.16 3.91
N VAL A 71 2.07 -0.96 4.18
CA VAL A 71 1.99 -2.43 4.09
C VAL A 71 1.94 -3.03 5.50
N THR A 72 1.20 -4.11 5.65
CA THR A 72 0.96 -4.76 6.95
C THR A 72 1.29 -6.25 6.91
N GLU A 73 1.53 -6.78 5.73
CA GLU A 73 1.80 -8.20 5.51
C GLU A 73 2.98 -8.39 4.57
N THR A 74 3.73 -9.47 4.77
CA THR A 74 4.82 -9.86 3.87
C THR A 74 4.87 -11.38 3.73
N ALA A 75 5.29 -11.83 2.57
CA ALA A 75 5.58 -13.24 2.30
C ALA A 75 6.87 -13.35 1.49
N VAL A 76 7.66 -14.39 1.76
CA VAL A 76 8.93 -14.64 1.08
C VAL A 76 8.92 -16.03 0.48
N ALA A 77 9.47 -16.16 -0.73
CA ALA A 77 9.73 -17.44 -1.37
C ALA A 77 11.09 -17.44 -2.05
N ILE A 78 11.77 -18.59 -1.99
CA ILE A 78 13.05 -18.83 -2.67
C ILE A 78 12.93 -20.10 -3.49
N ALA A 79 13.51 -20.09 -4.69
CA ALA A 79 13.59 -21.26 -5.55
C ALA A 79 14.91 -21.31 -6.29
N ARG A 80 15.58 -22.48 -6.29
CA ARG A 80 16.73 -22.76 -7.15
C ARG A 80 16.26 -23.06 -8.57
N SER A 81 16.99 -22.57 -9.56
CA SER A 81 16.78 -22.97 -10.95
C SER A 81 17.16 -24.44 -11.14
N PRO A 82 16.34 -25.24 -11.84
CA PRO A 82 16.70 -26.64 -12.14
C PRO A 82 17.80 -26.78 -13.21
N ARG A 83 18.17 -25.68 -13.89
CA ARG A 83 19.10 -25.69 -15.04
C ARG A 83 20.37 -24.88 -14.81
N THR A 84 20.42 -24.13 -13.73
CA THR A 84 21.55 -23.23 -13.43
C THR A 84 21.74 -23.17 -11.92
N ASP A 85 22.86 -22.60 -11.50
CA ASP A 85 23.16 -22.43 -10.07
C ASP A 85 22.62 -21.11 -9.50
N TYR A 86 21.59 -20.56 -10.12
CA TYR A 86 20.89 -19.38 -9.62
C TYR A 86 19.76 -19.75 -8.65
N TYR A 87 19.73 -19.04 -7.54
CA TYR A 87 18.63 -19.00 -6.59
C TYR A 87 17.88 -17.69 -6.79
N TYR A 88 16.59 -17.78 -6.93
CA TYR A 88 15.70 -16.61 -7.07
C TYR A 88 14.89 -16.42 -5.80
N ALA A 89 14.92 -15.21 -5.27
CA ALA A 89 14.13 -14.81 -4.10
C ALA A 89 13.08 -13.79 -4.51
N VAL A 90 11.92 -13.90 -3.88
CA VAL A 90 10.80 -12.98 -4.02
C VAL A 90 10.31 -12.61 -2.63
N GLN A 91 10.11 -11.33 -2.36
CA GLN A 91 9.39 -10.85 -1.20
C GLN A 91 8.21 -10.02 -1.68
N LEU A 92 7.00 -10.45 -1.34
CA LEU A 92 5.77 -9.69 -1.55
C LEU A 92 5.43 -8.92 -0.28
N PHE A 93 4.93 -7.73 -0.48
CA PHE A 93 4.36 -6.88 0.57
C PHE A 93 2.93 -6.57 0.21
N GLY A 94 2.05 -6.58 1.20
CA GLY A 94 0.65 -6.36 0.99
C GLY A 94 -0.04 -5.60 2.13
N LYS A 95 -1.15 -4.98 1.78
CA LYS A 95 -2.19 -4.55 2.71
C LYS A 95 -3.51 -5.12 2.20
N PRO A 96 -4.21 -5.95 2.97
CA PRO A 96 -5.48 -6.51 2.53
C PRO A 96 -6.55 -5.44 2.42
N LYS A 97 -7.52 -5.67 1.52
CA LYS A 97 -8.64 -4.76 1.28
C LYS A 97 -9.50 -4.54 2.54
N SER A 98 -9.57 -5.55 3.41
CA SER A 98 -10.26 -5.45 4.70
C SER A 98 -9.68 -4.40 5.66
N GLN A 99 -8.47 -3.93 5.40
CA GLN A 99 -7.81 -2.87 6.17
C GLN A 99 -7.89 -1.49 5.51
N MET A 100 -8.81 -1.30 4.54
CA MET A 100 -9.11 0.05 4.03
C MET A 100 -9.61 0.93 5.15
N VAL A 101 -9.23 2.21 5.10
CA VAL A 101 -9.81 3.23 5.96
C VAL A 101 -11.08 3.74 5.28
N GLU A 102 -12.23 3.52 5.90
CA GLU A 102 -13.52 4.07 5.48
C GLU A 102 -13.93 5.17 6.45
N PHE A 103 -14.20 6.37 5.94
CA PHE A 103 -14.69 7.48 6.73
C PHE A 103 -15.68 8.31 5.92
N LYS A 104 -16.43 9.18 6.61
CA LYS A 104 -17.42 10.05 5.98
C LYS A 104 -17.07 11.52 6.16
N VAL A 105 -17.41 12.33 5.16
CA VAL A 105 -17.42 13.78 5.28
C VAL A 105 -18.84 14.25 5.05
N ALA A 106 -19.43 14.88 6.06
CA ALA A 106 -20.79 15.36 6.03
C ALA A 106 -20.81 16.89 6.09
N ASN A 107 -21.45 17.52 5.12
CA ASN A 107 -21.74 18.95 5.13
C ASN A 107 -23.12 19.18 5.77
N ARG A 108 -23.17 19.75 6.97
CA ARG A 108 -24.42 20.14 7.66
C ARG A 108 -24.75 21.60 7.48
N THR A 109 -24.01 22.32 6.64
CA THR A 109 -24.28 23.73 6.32
C THR A 109 -25.33 23.89 5.22
N GLY A 110 -25.80 25.11 5.02
CA GLY A 110 -26.76 25.48 3.95
C GLY A 110 -26.09 25.77 2.59
N VAL A 111 -24.76 25.68 2.48
CA VAL A 111 -23.99 26.01 1.27
C VAL A 111 -23.04 24.87 0.89
N GLY A 112 -22.60 24.87 -0.36
CA GLY A 112 -21.54 23.95 -0.79
C GLY A 112 -20.21 24.28 -0.12
N VAL A 113 -19.41 23.28 0.19
CA VAL A 113 -18.08 23.42 0.78
C VAL A 113 -17.03 22.68 -0.03
N GLU A 114 -15.80 23.14 0.07
CA GLU A 114 -14.64 22.50 -0.54
C GLU A 114 -13.72 21.95 0.55
N TYR A 115 -13.15 20.78 0.33
CA TYR A 115 -12.08 20.22 1.15
C TYR A 115 -11.10 19.43 0.27
N THR A 116 -9.92 19.17 0.78
CA THR A 116 -8.98 18.27 0.09
C THR A 116 -8.82 16.95 0.83
N LEU A 117 -8.66 15.86 0.07
CA LEU A 117 -8.25 14.57 0.56
C LEU A 117 -7.01 14.16 -0.24
N ASP A 118 -5.88 13.98 0.44
CA ASP A 118 -4.60 13.58 -0.18
C ASP A 118 -4.24 14.42 -1.42
N ARG A 119 -4.45 15.76 -1.35
CA ARG A 119 -4.24 16.77 -2.41
C ARG A 119 -5.31 16.77 -3.51
N GLN A 120 -6.29 15.89 -3.48
CA GLN A 120 -7.43 15.94 -4.39
C GLN A 120 -8.53 16.82 -3.80
N ILE A 121 -9.05 17.74 -4.62
CA ILE A 121 -10.13 18.66 -4.21
C ILE A 121 -11.48 17.98 -4.39
N PHE A 122 -12.33 18.10 -3.39
CA PHE A 122 -13.71 17.62 -3.37
C PHE A 122 -14.67 18.77 -3.11
N GLN A 123 -15.70 18.84 -3.94
CA GLN A 123 -16.84 19.74 -3.75
C GLN A 123 -17.98 18.95 -3.09
N LEU A 124 -18.42 19.38 -1.92
CA LEU A 124 -19.48 18.74 -1.18
C LEU A 124 -20.69 19.65 -1.10
N PRO A 125 -21.79 19.35 -1.81
CA PRO A 125 -23.02 20.15 -1.77
C PRO A 125 -23.57 20.34 -0.36
N ALA A 126 -24.41 21.37 -0.18
CA ALA A 126 -25.13 21.59 1.07
C ALA A 126 -25.90 20.34 1.49
N ARG A 127 -25.81 19.99 2.78
CA ARG A 127 -26.50 18.85 3.40
C ARG A 127 -26.16 17.48 2.83
N ALA A 128 -25.09 17.36 2.02
CA ALA A 128 -24.62 16.10 1.48
C ALA A 128 -23.63 15.40 2.40
N THR A 129 -23.45 14.10 2.15
CA THR A 129 -22.41 13.27 2.79
C THR A 129 -21.73 12.44 1.73
N ILE A 130 -20.40 12.37 1.75
CA ILE A 130 -19.59 11.50 0.92
C ILE A 130 -18.90 10.47 1.82
N THR A 131 -18.90 9.20 1.40
CA THR A 131 -18.09 8.14 2.01
C THR A 131 -16.81 7.97 1.21
N HIS A 132 -15.68 8.02 1.88
CA HIS A 132 -14.37 7.74 1.31
C HIS A 132 -13.86 6.38 1.76
N GLN A 133 -13.23 5.66 0.83
CA GLN A 133 -12.51 4.40 1.08
C GLN A 133 -11.11 4.54 0.52
N VAL A 134 -10.10 4.50 1.38
CA VAL A 134 -8.70 4.72 0.99
C VAL A 134 -7.78 3.66 1.58
N CYS A 135 -6.70 3.37 0.86
CA CYS A 135 -5.74 2.36 1.25
C CYS A 135 -4.61 2.87 2.16
N LYS A 136 -4.45 4.18 2.21
CA LYS A 136 -3.45 4.86 3.05
C LYS A 136 -4.14 5.60 4.16
N GLN A 137 -3.37 6.03 5.18
CA GLN A 137 -3.87 6.99 6.16
C GLN A 137 -4.29 8.27 5.44
N PRO A 138 -5.58 8.64 5.47
CA PRO A 138 -6.06 9.83 4.77
C PRO A 138 -5.60 11.12 5.43
N VAL A 139 -5.35 12.13 4.62
CA VAL A 139 -5.08 13.50 5.07
C VAL A 139 -6.16 14.41 4.49
N VAL A 140 -7.09 14.85 5.32
CA VAL A 140 -8.16 15.78 4.97
C VAL A 140 -7.78 17.17 5.41
N GLN A 141 -7.89 18.15 4.49
CA GLN A 141 -7.67 19.56 4.81
C GLN A 141 -8.96 20.35 4.59
N PHE A 142 -9.32 21.15 5.57
CA PHE A 142 -10.49 22.03 5.53
C PHE A 142 -10.19 23.33 6.29
N HIS A 143 -10.31 24.48 5.65
CA HIS A 143 -10.10 25.82 6.24
C HIS A 143 -8.83 25.90 7.11
N GLY A 144 -7.69 25.43 6.59
CA GLY A 144 -6.40 25.47 7.30
C GLY A 144 -6.21 24.38 8.36
N LYS A 145 -7.25 23.60 8.70
CA LYS A 145 -7.12 22.44 9.58
C LYS A 145 -6.72 21.19 8.79
N THR A 146 -5.83 20.41 9.36
CA THR A 146 -5.43 19.08 8.83
C THR A 146 -5.92 18.00 9.77
N LEU A 147 -6.62 17.01 9.23
CA LEU A 147 -7.26 15.93 9.96
C LEU A 147 -6.82 14.59 9.34
N GLN A 148 -6.70 13.57 10.18
CA GLN A 148 -6.38 12.21 9.76
C GLN A 148 -7.46 11.25 10.31
N PRO A 149 -8.62 11.16 9.65
CA PRO A 149 -9.71 10.33 10.16
C PRO A 149 -9.32 8.84 10.17
N ALA A 150 -9.74 8.16 11.22
CA ALA A 150 -9.69 6.72 11.35
C ALA A 150 -10.90 6.05 10.68
N SER A 151 -10.83 4.73 10.49
CA SER A 151 -11.97 3.97 9.95
C SER A 151 -13.19 4.08 10.88
N GLY A 152 -14.36 4.31 10.29
CA GLY A 152 -15.62 4.49 10.98
C GLY A 152 -15.91 5.94 11.42
N GLN A 153 -14.93 6.83 11.38
CA GLN A 153 -15.15 8.23 11.77
C GLN A 153 -15.94 9.03 10.74
N GLN A 154 -16.62 10.06 11.22
CA GLN A 154 -17.30 11.06 10.41
C GLN A 154 -16.74 12.46 10.71
N LEU A 155 -16.29 13.15 9.67
CA LEU A 155 -15.95 14.56 9.70
C LEU A 155 -17.22 15.36 9.39
N VAL A 156 -17.73 16.11 10.35
CA VAL A 156 -18.97 16.90 10.19
C VAL A 156 -18.63 18.38 10.08
N ILE A 157 -18.93 18.97 8.93
CA ILE A 157 -18.76 20.39 8.68
C ILE A 157 -20.05 21.10 9.12
N VAL A 158 -19.90 21.99 10.06
CA VAL A 158 -21.00 22.80 10.64
C VAL A 158 -20.67 24.29 10.54
N ASN A 159 -21.69 25.12 10.65
CA ASN A 159 -21.53 26.56 10.79
C ASN A 159 -21.85 26.94 12.24
N ASP A 160 -20.95 27.63 12.90
CA ASP A 160 -21.14 28.16 14.25
C ASP A 160 -20.87 29.67 14.31
N GLN A 161 -20.82 30.24 15.50
CA GLN A 161 -20.60 31.67 15.73
C GLN A 161 -19.24 32.15 15.18
N ASN A 162 -18.28 31.27 15.00
CA ASN A 162 -16.93 31.55 14.52
C ASN A 162 -16.76 31.19 13.04
N GLY A 163 -17.83 30.84 12.33
CA GLY A 163 -17.82 30.41 10.92
C GLY A 163 -17.83 28.90 10.74
N MET A 164 -17.36 28.44 9.58
CA MET A 164 -17.36 27.00 9.26
C MET A 164 -16.29 26.26 10.05
N GLN A 165 -16.71 25.22 10.74
CA GLN A 165 -15.86 24.34 11.56
C GLN A 165 -16.04 22.88 11.13
N VAL A 166 -15.02 22.06 11.39
CA VAL A 166 -15.09 20.61 11.26
C VAL A 166 -14.99 19.94 12.62
N GLN A 167 -15.92 19.03 12.89
CA GLN A 167 -16.00 18.19 14.08
C GLN A 167 -15.75 16.74 13.70
N VAL A 168 -15.04 16.00 14.56
CA VAL A 168 -14.81 14.56 14.39
C VAL A 168 -15.79 13.79 15.28
N GLN A 169 -16.53 12.87 14.70
CA GLN A 169 -17.51 12.02 15.38
C GLN A 169 -17.20 10.54 15.12
#